data_b59948315de80d41d5d0a271b6665d60
#
_entry.id   b59948315de80d41d5d0a271b6665d60
#
_cell.length_a   1.000
_cell.length_b   1.000
_cell.length_c   1.000
_cell.angle_alpha   90.00
_cell.angle_beta   90.00
_cell.angle_gamma   90.00
#
_symmetry.space_group_name_H-M   'P 1'
#
loop_
_entity.id
_entity.type
_entity.pdbx_description
1 polymer ?
#
loop_
_entity_poly.entity_id
_entity_poly.type
_entity_poly.pdbx_seq_one_letter_code
_entity_poly.pdbx_strand_id
1 'polypeptide(L)'
;GRRLLIHVSDLMRKDAQIPAVSIDASLRQGLLEMSGKGLGLTAIVDADDQPIGIFTDGDLRRAFEKNVNVTTAGIKEVMHRNPTTIHQNQLAIEAVEIMEQRKINALLVVDDAGKLVGALNMHDLLLAKVV
;
A
#
# COMPACT_ATOMS: atom_id res chain seq x y z
N GLY A 1 -8.25 17.13 -20.42
CA GLY A 1 -8.62 15.99 -21.20
C GLY A 1 -9.06 14.79 -20.37
N ARG A 2 -9.12 13.67 -21.01
CA ARG A 2 -9.55 12.40 -20.38
C ARG A 2 -8.78 12.06 -19.13
N ARG A 3 -7.46 12.32 -19.13
CA ARG A 3 -6.57 11.97 -18.01
C ARG A 3 -6.99 12.61 -16.70
N LEU A 4 -7.57 13.81 -16.77
CA LEU A 4 -7.99 14.54 -15.57
C LEU A 4 -9.25 13.95 -14.94
N LEU A 5 -9.98 13.11 -15.67
CA LEU A 5 -11.23 12.51 -15.22
C LEU A 5 -11.07 11.06 -14.75
N ILE A 6 -9.85 10.51 -14.79
CA ILE A 6 -9.61 9.14 -14.32
C ILE A 6 -9.63 9.14 -12.80
N HIS A 7 -10.46 8.28 -12.24
CA HIS A 7 -10.56 8.10 -10.79
C HIS A 7 -9.59 7.02 -10.32
N VAL A 8 -9.21 7.11 -9.07
CA VAL A 8 -8.37 6.09 -8.43
C VAL A 8 -8.98 4.70 -8.60
N SER A 9 -10.30 4.57 -8.44
CA SER A 9 -11.01 3.30 -8.60
C SER A 9 -10.85 2.67 -9.99
N ASP A 10 -10.55 3.47 -11.01
CA ASP A 10 -10.33 2.97 -12.37
C ASP A 10 -8.98 2.28 -12.55
N LEU A 11 -8.00 2.63 -11.70
CA LEU A 11 -6.62 2.18 -11.86
C LEU A 11 -6.11 1.28 -10.73
N MET A 12 -6.76 1.31 -9.58
CA MET A 12 -6.29 0.57 -8.41
C MET A 12 -6.33 -0.93 -8.61
N ARG A 13 -5.40 -1.63 -7.98
CA ARG A 13 -5.46 -3.08 -7.83
C ARG A 13 -6.57 -3.41 -6.87
N LYS A 14 -7.33 -4.49 -7.14
CA LYS A 14 -8.55 -4.84 -6.40
C LYS A 14 -8.53 -6.29 -5.95
N ASP A 15 -9.35 -6.59 -4.95
CA ASP A 15 -9.65 -7.96 -4.49
C ASP A 15 -8.38 -8.76 -4.21
N ALA A 16 -8.22 -9.90 -4.86
CA ALA A 16 -7.07 -10.78 -4.61
C ALA A 16 -5.72 -10.19 -5.02
N GLN A 17 -5.72 -9.08 -5.78
CA GLN A 17 -4.49 -8.42 -6.18
C GLN A 17 -3.99 -7.40 -5.16
N ILE A 18 -4.78 -7.12 -4.13
CA ILE A 18 -4.35 -6.20 -3.05
C ILE A 18 -3.41 -6.96 -2.13
N PRO A 19 -2.14 -6.52 -1.99
CA PRO A 19 -1.24 -7.14 -1.03
C PRO A 19 -1.63 -6.72 0.38
N ALA A 20 -2.12 -7.65 1.18
CA ALA A 20 -2.59 -7.36 2.53
C ALA A 20 -2.40 -8.56 3.46
N VAL A 21 -2.05 -8.27 4.70
CA VAL A 21 -1.97 -9.27 5.77
C VAL A 21 -2.62 -8.72 7.02
N SER A 22 -3.00 -9.63 7.92
CA SER A 22 -3.51 -9.27 9.26
C SER A 22 -2.40 -8.67 10.12
N ILE A 23 -2.78 -7.85 11.10
CA ILE A 23 -1.85 -7.33 12.10
C ILE A 23 -1.13 -8.44 12.86
N ASP A 24 -1.71 -9.63 12.94
CA ASP A 24 -1.12 -10.77 13.63
C ASP A 24 -0.19 -11.60 12.75
N ALA A 25 0.00 -11.21 11.50
CA ALA A 25 0.87 -11.91 10.58
C ALA A 25 2.33 -11.83 10.99
N SER A 26 3.12 -12.82 10.58
CA SER A 26 4.57 -12.77 10.72
C SER A 26 5.16 -11.83 9.67
N LEU A 27 6.37 -11.35 9.93
CA LEU A 27 7.14 -10.62 8.92
C LEU A 27 7.30 -11.47 7.65
N ARG A 28 7.55 -12.75 7.81
CA ARG A 28 7.68 -13.67 6.67
C ARG A 28 6.43 -13.69 5.81
N GLN A 29 5.24 -13.74 6.42
CA GLN A 29 3.98 -13.70 5.68
C GLN A 29 3.83 -12.38 4.90
N GLY A 30 4.20 -11.27 5.53
CA GLY A 30 4.20 -9.96 4.87
C GLY A 30 5.13 -9.92 3.66
N LEU A 31 6.34 -10.48 3.80
CA LEU A 31 7.30 -10.55 2.69
C LEU A 31 6.80 -11.40 1.54
N LEU A 32 6.20 -12.56 1.83
CA LEU A 32 5.65 -13.43 0.80
C LEU A 32 4.50 -12.74 0.05
N GLU A 33 3.65 -12.03 0.78
CA GLU A 33 2.55 -11.28 0.18
C GLU A 33 3.08 -10.16 -0.73
N MET A 34 4.05 -9.39 -0.26
CA MET A 34 4.66 -8.32 -1.03
C MET A 34 5.30 -8.83 -2.32
N SER A 35 6.08 -9.91 -2.23
CA SER A 35 6.73 -10.53 -3.39
C SER A 35 5.71 -11.09 -4.37
N GLY A 36 4.67 -11.74 -3.86
CA GLY A 36 3.66 -12.39 -4.69
C GLY A 36 2.81 -11.42 -5.50
N LYS A 37 2.53 -10.24 -4.95
CA LYS A 37 1.66 -9.26 -5.61
C LYS A 37 2.41 -8.23 -6.45
N GLY A 38 3.70 -8.06 -6.20
CA GLY A 38 4.57 -7.24 -7.06
C GLY A 38 4.35 -5.74 -7.02
N LEU A 39 3.72 -5.20 -5.96
CA LEU A 39 3.51 -3.75 -5.82
C LEU A 39 4.59 -3.04 -5.00
N GLY A 40 5.50 -3.79 -4.40
CA GLY A 40 6.52 -3.22 -3.53
C GLY A 40 6.00 -2.78 -2.16
N LEU A 41 4.80 -3.21 -1.80
CA LEU A 41 4.19 -2.92 -0.51
C LEU A 41 3.30 -4.08 -0.07
N THR A 42 3.00 -4.09 1.23
CA THR A 42 1.94 -4.92 1.81
C THR A 42 1.17 -4.06 2.80
N ALA A 43 -0.14 -4.05 2.69
CA ALA A 43 -1.01 -3.38 3.66
C ALA A 43 -1.15 -4.28 4.89
N ILE A 44 -1.22 -3.66 6.06
CA ILE A 44 -1.55 -4.39 7.30
C ILE A 44 -2.92 -3.89 7.74
N VAL A 45 -3.85 -4.82 7.90
CA VAL A 45 -5.24 -4.49 8.22
C VAL A 45 -5.65 -5.06 9.57
N ASP A 46 -6.60 -4.38 10.21
CA ASP A 46 -7.23 -4.87 11.44
C ASP A 46 -8.41 -5.80 11.13
N ALA A 47 -9.14 -6.22 12.17
CA ALA A 47 -10.28 -7.12 12.03
C ALA A 47 -11.44 -6.53 11.21
N ASP A 48 -11.48 -5.20 11.06
CA ASP A 48 -12.51 -4.48 10.30
C ASP A 48 -12.02 -4.09 8.89
N ASP A 49 -10.94 -4.71 8.43
CA ASP A 49 -10.32 -4.42 7.13
C ASP A 49 -9.83 -2.99 6.96
N GLN A 50 -9.61 -2.29 8.06
CA GLN A 50 -9.05 -0.95 8.01
C GLN A 50 -7.54 -1.01 7.94
N PRO A 51 -6.89 -0.27 7.03
CA PRO A 51 -5.43 -0.28 6.95
C PRO A 51 -4.84 0.49 8.13
N ILE A 52 -4.06 -0.22 8.94
CA ILE A 52 -3.43 0.33 10.13
C ILE A 52 -1.93 0.47 9.97
N GLY A 53 -1.38 -0.10 8.93
CA GLY A 53 0.03 -0.04 8.62
C GLY A 53 0.33 -0.39 7.19
N ILE A 54 1.57 -0.15 6.82
CA ILE A 54 2.10 -0.52 5.51
C ILE A 54 3.54 -1.01 5.71
N PHE A 55 3.94 -1.97 4.90
CA PHE A 55 5.29 -2.51 4.90
C PHE A 55 5.83 -2.44 3.47
N THR A 56 7.00 -1.83 3.31
CA THR A 56 7.64 -1.62 2.01
C THR A 56 9.09 -2.12 2.04
N ASP A 57 9.76 -2.09 0.89
CA ASP A 57 11.18 -2.44 0.81
C ASP A 57 12.04 -1.57 1.72
N GLY A 58 11.68 -0.31 1.90
CA GLY A 58 12.37 0.58 2.83
C GLY A 58 12.26 0.11 4.28
N ASP A 59 11.08 -0.38 4.66
CA ASP A 59 10.86 -0.91 6.01
C ASP A 59 11.67 -2.19 6.23
N LEU A 60 11.78 -3.03 5.21
CA LEU A 60 12.60 -4.24 5.26
C LEU A 60 14.08 -3.88 5.48
N ARG A 61 14.57 -2.90 4.72
CA ARG A 61 15.95 -2.45 4.87
C ARG A 61 16.22 -1.92 6.28
N ARG A 62 15.30 -1.13 6.82
CA ARG A 62 15.40 -0.61 8.19
C ARG A 62 15.40 -1.73 9.22
N ALA A 63 14.58 -2.77 8.99
CA ALA A 63 14.56 -3.93 9.88
C ALA A 63 15.91 -4.63 9.93
N PHE A 64 16.56 -4.80 8.77
CA PHE A 64 17.91 -5.38 8.71
C PHE A 64 18.94 -4.50 9.42
N GLU A 65 18.87 -3.18 9.22
CA GLU A 65 19.78 -2.24 9.87
C GLU A 65 19.66 -2.27 11.40
N LYS A 66 18.46 -2.55 11.91
CA LYS A 66 18.19 -2.63 13.34
C LYS A 66 18.38 -4.04 13.90
N ASN A 67 18.89 -4.98 13.10
CA ASN A 67 19.11 -6.36 13.50
C ASN A 67 17.84 -7.07 13.97
N VAL A 68 16.70 -6.75 13.39
CA VAL A 68 15.44 -7.47 13.66
C VAL A 68 15.59 -8.89 13.15
N ASN A 69 15.17 -9.87 13.95
CA ASN A 69 15.17 -11.26 13.53
C ASN A 69 13.99 -11.51 12.59
N VAL A 70 14.26 -11.56 11.29
CA VAL A 70 13.22 -11.69 10.25
C VAL A 70 12.50 -13.04 10.31
N THR A 71 13.09 -14.04 10.97
CA THR A 71 12.49 -15.37 11.09
C THR A 71 11.39 -15.41 12.14
N THR A 72 11.53 -14.61 13.22
CA THR A 72 10.63 -14.66 14.37
C THR A 72 9.78 -13.39 14.56
N ALA A 73 10.11 -12.31 13.89
CA ALA A 73 9.40 -11.04 14.07
C ALA A 73 7.97 -11.09 13.54
N GLY A 74 7.07 -10.37 14.22
CA GLY A 74 5.73 -10.08 13.70
C GLY A 74 5.76 -8.87 12.79
N ILE A 75 4.82 -8.80 11.86
CA ILE A 75 4.76 -7.68 10.92
C ILE A 75 4.58 -6.34 11.63
N LYS A 76 3.84 -6.33 12.74
CA LYS A 76 3.58 -5.11 13.50
C LYS A 76 4.83 -4.50 14.13
N GLU A 77 5.91 -5.27 14.28
CA GLU A 77 7.17 -4.78 14.83
C GLU A 77 7.96 -3.93 13.83
N VAL A 78 7.68 -4.11 12.53
CA VAL A 78 8.47 -3.50 11.46
C VAL A 78 7.65 -2.63 10.53
N MET A 79 6.32 -2.72 10.58
CA MET A 79 5.46 -1.92 9.71
C MET A 79 5.56 -0.43 10.03
N HIS A 80 5.28 0.38 9.02
CA HIS A 80 5.07 1.81 9.21
C HIS A 80 3.60 2.03 9.58
N ARG A 81 3.35 2.70 10.70
CA ARG A 81 1.99 2.98 11.18
C ARG A 81 1.42 4.19 10.47
N ASN A 82 0.10 4.31 10.50
CA ASN A 82 -0.63 5.43 9.88
C ASN A 82 -0.27 5.58 8.40
N PRO A 83 -0.60 4.58 7.58
CA PRO A 83 -0.27 4.62 6.17
C PRO A 83 -1.01 5.77 5.48
N THR A 84 -0.38 6.36 4.47
CA THR A 84 -1.05 7.35 3.64
C THR A 84 -2.09 6.65 2.77
N THR A 85 -3.32 7.13 2.82
CA THR A 85 -4.43 6.57 2.06
C THR A 85 -5.06 7.62 1.15
N ILE A 86 -5.80 7.14 0.16
CA ILE A 86 -6.61 7.98 -0.71
C ILE A 86 -7.98 7.31 -0.87
N HIS A 87 -9.02 8.13 -1.02
CA HIS A 87 -10.37 7.61 -1.24
C HIS A 87 -10.52 7.16 -2.70
N GLN A 88 -11.24 6.05 -2.90
CA GLN A 88 -11.39 5.46 -4.24
C GLN A 88 -12.05 6.39 -5.25
N ASN A 89 -12.86 7.35 -4.79
CA ASN A 89 -13.55 8.29 -5.67
C ASN A 89 -12.73 9.54 -6.01
N GLN A 90 -11.53 9.68 -5.44
CA GLN A 90 -10.65 10.78 -5.79
C GLN A 90 -10.05 10.55 -7.17
N LEU A 91 -9.57 11.63 -7.78
CA LEU A 91 -8.97 11.56 -9.11
C LEU A 91 -7.55 10.98 -9.04
N ALA A 92 -7.18 10.27 -10.08
CA ALA A 92 -5.83 9.69 -10.17
C ALA A 92 -4.74 10.75 -10.12
N ILE A 93 -5.00 11.95 -10.67
CA ILE A 93 -4.03 13.05 -10.59
C ILE A 93 -3.80 13.49 -9.13
N GLU A 94 -4.80 13.39 -8.29
CA GLU A 94 -4.64 13.68 -6.86
C GLU A 94 -3.72 12.67 -6.19
N ALA A 95 -3.78 11.39 -6.62
CA ALA A 95 -2.87 10.38 -6.13
C ALA A 95 -1.41 10.72 -6.48
N VAL A 96 -1.18 11.19 -7.70
CA VAL A 96 0.16 11.64 -8.13
C VAL A 96 0.66 12.76 -7.22
N GLU A 97 -0.19 13.76 -6.97
CA GLU A 97 0.16 14.90 -6.12
C GLU A 97 0.54 14.46 -4.70
N ILE A 98 -0.23 13.55 -4.11
CA ILE A 98 0.05 13.02 -2.78
C ILE A 98 1.40 12.29 -2.77
N MET A 99 1.64 11.43 -3.76
CA MET A 99 2.89 10.69 -3.85
C MET A 99 4.10 11.60 -3.99
N GLU A 100 3.98 12.65 -4.80
CA GLU A 100 5.05 13.63 -4.99
C GLU A 100 5.31 14.43 -3.72
N GLN A 101 4.26 14.93 -3.08
CA GLN A 101 4.39 15.71 -1.86
C GLN A 101 4.99 14.91 -0.72
N ARG A 102 4.59 13.67 -0.58
CA ARG A 102 5.03 12.81 0.51
C ARG A 102 6.27 12.00 0.19
N LYS A 103 6.73 12.07 -1.06
CA LYS A 103 7.90 11.32 -1.54
C LYS A 103 7.73 9.82 -1.33
N ILE A 104 6.56 9.32 -1.66
CA ILE A 104 6.22 7.91 -1.60
C ILE A 104 5.81 7.43 -2.99
N ASN A 105 5.93 6.12 -3.22
CA ASN A 105 5.69 5.53 -4.53
C ASN A 105 4.42 4.69 -4.60
N ALA A 106 3.69 4.61 -3.49
CA ALA A 106 2.51 3.76 -3.42
C ALA A 106 1.50 4.33 -2.42
N LEU A 107 0.23 4.03 -2.66
CA LEU A 107 -0.88 4.45 -1.80
C LEU A 107 -1.83 3.28 -1.58
N LEU A 108 -2.41 3.23 -0.40
CA LEU A 108 -3.54 2.37 -0.11
C LEU A 108 -4.82 3.14 -0.39
N VAL A 109 -5.82 2.44 -0.91
CA VAL A 109 -7.09 3.05 -1.30
C VAL A 109 -8.19 2.54 -0.38
N VAL A 110 -9.00 3.48 0.12
CA VAL A 110 -10.09 3.16 1.06
C VAL A 110 -11.43 3.61 0.50
N ASP A 111 -12.50 3.01 1.03
CA ASP A 111 -13.87 3.43 0.78
C ASP A 111 -14.36 4.43 1.83
N ASP A 112 -15.66 4.78 1.78
CA ASP A 112 -16.27 5.73 2.73
C ASP A 112 -16.21 5.27 4.18
N ALA A 113 -16.17 3.96 4.40
CA ALA A 113 -16.07 3.38 5.74
C ALA A 113 -14.62 3.25 6.23
N GLY A 114 -13.64 3.65 5.41
CA GLY A 114 -12.23 3.52 5.74
C GLY A 114 -11.66 2.13 5.49
N LYS A 115 -12.41 1.26 4.82
CA LYS A 115 -11.95 -0.11 4.52
C LYS A 115 -11.02 -0.11 3.31
N LEU A 116 -10.03 -0.99 3.35
CA LEU A 116 -9.09 -1.17 2.26
C LEU A 116 -9.83 -1.78 1.06
N VAL A 117 -9.84 -1.06 -0.06
CA VAL A 117 -10.48 -1.51 -1.30
C VAL A 117 -9.53 -1.56 -2.48
N GLY A 118 -8.32 -1.06 -2.32
CA GLY A 118 -7.35 -1.08 -3.41
C GLY A 118 -5.97 -0.65 -3.00
N ALA A 119 -5.07 -0.75 -3.94
CA ALA A 119 -3.71 -0.26 -3.82
C ALA A 119 -3.22 0.15 -5.20
N LEU A 120 -2.34 1.14 -5.24
CA LEU A 120 -1.71 1.55 -6.50
C LEU A 120 -0.32 2.09 -6.24
N ASN A 121 0.52 2.02 -7.25
CA ASN A 121 1.86 2.59 -7.19
C ASN A 121 2.06 3.59 -8.35
N MET A 122 3.17 4.33 -8.28
CA MET A 122 3.48 5.34 -9.30
C MET A 122 3.60 4.71 -10.69
N HIS A 123 4.10 3.48 -10.78
CA HIS A 123 4.22 2.79 -12.07
C HIS A 123 2.85 2.57 -12.73
N ASP A 124 1.83 2.21 -11.96
CA ASP A 124 0.47 2.06 -12.48
C ASP A 124 -0.04 3.38 -13.08
N LEU A 125 0.28 4.50 -12.43
CA LEU A 125 -0.10 5.83 -12.91
C LEU A 125 0.66 6.22 -14.18
N LEU A 126 1.94 5.86 -14.27
CA LEU A 126 2.73 6.08 -15.48
C LEU A 126 2.18 5.27 -16.66
N LEU A 127 1.88 3.99 -16.46
CA LEU A 127 1.32 3.14 -17.52
C LEU A 127 -0.03 3.64 -18.01
N ALA A 128 -0.84 4.22 -17.12
CA ALA A 128 -2.13 4.80 -17.48
C ALA A 128 -2.01 6.19 -18.05
N LYS A 129 -0.80 6.73 -18.16
CA LYS A 129 -0.51 8.04 -18.70
C LYS A 129 -1.18 9.19 -17.93
N VAL A 130 -1.29 9.02 -16.60
CA VAL A 130 -1.78 10.08 -15.71
C VAL A 130 -0.71 11.15 -15.49
N VAL A 131 0.55 10.74 -15.58
CA VAL A 131 1.70 11.62 -15.47
C VAL A 131 2.53 11.62 -16.73
#